data_73d9b2f781297582abdce9f080370fd1
#
_entry.id   73d9b2f781297582abdce9f080370fd1
#
_cell.length_a   1.000
_cell.length_b   1.000
_cell.length_c   1.000
_cell.angle_alpha   90.00
_cell.angle_beta   90.00
_cell.angle_gamma   90.00
#
_symmetry.space_group_name_H-M   'P 1'
#
loop_
_entity.id
_entity.type
_entity.pdbx_description
1 polymer ?
#
loop_
_entity_poly.entity_id
_entity_poly.type
_entity_poly.pdbx_seq_one_letter_code
_entity_poly.pdbx_strand_id
1 'polypeptide(L)'
;MQSVYRNLGRALLAITLLCLPGFAIAQGAVAQNSTTRDAQTHFFDANTGDLKAELADARTAGKKAILLMYEQEGCPGCLFMKQHILNRVDVQDLYHRHFGSFTVDINGSVPLKDFGGRDITEKALSIRSKTRATPTFVFHDMTGTEIVRITGVVRDADEFKLLGEFVASGAYKLRPFAEHKQLQLKNKGS
;
A
#
# COMPACT_ATOMS: atom_id res chain seq x y z
N MET A 1 -9.16 -62.85 68.51
CA MET A 1 -7.86 -63.34 69.00
C MET A 1 -6.85 -62.39 68.36
N GLN A 2 -6.42 -61.52 69.17
CA GLN A 2 -5.03 -61.35 69.61
C GLN A 2 -4.08 -61.13 68.50
N SER A 3 -3.51 -60.02 68.43
CA SER A 3 -2.46 -59.39 69.27
C SER A 3 -1.23 -59.29 68.38
N VAL A 4 -0.44 -58.33 68.25
CA VAL A 4 0.40 -57.57 69.13
C VAL A 4 1.51 -56.95 68.33
N TYR A 5 1.77 -55.67 68.55
CA TYR A 5 3.09 -55.04 68.67
C TYR A 5 3.92 -54.85 67.35
N ARG A 6 4.67 -53.86 67.13
CA ARG A 6 5.17 -52.74 67.97
C ARG A 6 6.19 -51.98 67.14
N ASN A 7 6.06 -50.69 67.14
CA ASN A 7 7.15 -49.71 67.26
C ASN A 7 8.33 -49.64 66.30
N LEU A 8 8.58 -48.45 65.99
CA LEU A 8 9.81 -47.66 65.79
C LEU A 8 10.27 -47.41 64.39
N GLY A 9 10.43 -46.16 64.15
CA GLY A 9 11.38 -45.67 63.17
C GLY A 9 10.99 -44.31 62.64
N ARG A 10 11.11 -43.25 63.46
CA ARG A 10 11.13 -41.87 62.99
C ARG A 10 12.32 -41.69 62.08
N ALA A 11 12.10 -41.39 60.82
CA ALA A 11 13.05 -40.70 59.98
C ALA A 11 12.34 -39.63 59.19
N LEU A 12 12.40 -38.41 59.69
CA LEU A 12 12.02 -37.18 58.99
C LEU A 12 13.05 -36.96 57.86
N LEU A 13 12.70 -37.29 56.64
CA LEU A 13 13.45 -36.82 55.47
C LEU A 13 12.81 -35.47 55.06
N ALA A 14 13.44 -34.38 55.45
CA ALA A 14 13.18 -33.07 54.95
C ALA A 14 13.61 -32.99 53.50
N ILE A 15 12.66 -33.08 52.57
CA ILE A 15 12.92 -32.79 51.13
C ILE A 15 12.91 -31.29 51.02
N THR A 16 14.08 -30.67 51.01
CA THR A 16 14.27 -29.28 50.63
C THR A 16 14.00 -29.14 49.13
N LEU A 17 12.81 -28.65 48.81
CA LEU A 17 12.45 -28.26 47.43
C LEU A 17 13.24 -27.02 47.05
N LEU A 18 14.33 -27.27 46.26
CA LEU A 18 15.15 -26.20 45.67
C LEU A 18 14.30 -25.49 44.61
N CYS A 19 13.69 -24.35 44.96
CA CYS A 19 13.10 -23.43 43.99
C CYS A 19 14.22 -22.84 43.12
N LEU A 20 14.43 -23.41 41.92
CA LEU A 20 15.22 -22.78 40.87
C LEU A 20 14.39 -21.60 40.32
N PRO A 21 14.88 -20.37 40.34
CA PRO A 21 14.22 -19.28 39.64
C PRO A 21 14.24 -19.58 38.14
N GLY A 22 13.06 -19.84 37.59
CA GLY A 22 12.88 -19.94 36.16
C GLY A 22 13.33 -18.66 35.47
N PHE A 23 14.42 -18.75 34.74
CA PHE A 23 14.86 -17.68 33.84
C PHE A 23 13.83 -17.62 32.70
N ALA A 24 12.83 -16.74 32.82
CA ALA A 24 11.94 -16.38 31.75
C ALA A 24 12.78 -15.68 30.67
N ILE A 25 13.16 -16.41 29.65
CA ILE A 25 13.71 -15.81 28.43
C ILE A 25 12.56 -15.08 27.79
N ALA A 26 12.49 -13.77 27.99
CA ALA A 26 11.64 -12.89 27.22
C ALA A 26 12.14 -12.99 25.76
N GLN A 27 11.45 -13.79 24.94
CA GLN A 27 11.60 -13.76 23.49
C GLN A 27 11.10 -12.39 23.03
N GLY A 28 12.02 -11.44 22.96
CA GLY A 28 11.79 -10.19 22.28
C GLY A 28 11.42 -10.53 20.83
N ALA A 29 10.15 -10.38 20.46
CA ALA A 29 9.75 -10.40 19.07
C ALA A 29 10.52 -9.27 18.37
N VAL A 30 11.59 -9.62 17.66
CA VAL A 30 12.26 -8.71 16.73
C VAL A 30 11.20 -8.38 15.68
N ALA A 31 10.60 -7.20 15.76
CA ALA A 31 9.76 -6.68 14.70
C ALA A 31 10.63 -6.67 13.44
N GLN A 32 10.41 -7.63 12.56
CA GLN A 32 11.04 -7.65 11.25
C GLN A 32 10.51 -6.42 10.52
N ASN A 33 11.36 -5.41 10.40
CA ASN A 33 11.07 -4.21 9.66
C ASN A 33 11.05 -4.59 8.17
N SER A 34 9.92 -5.19 7.73
CA SER A 34 9.72 -5.57 6.34
C SER A 34 9.81 -4.32 5.48
N THR A 35 10.72 -4.31 4.50
CA THR A 35 10.83 -3.21 3.54
C THR A 35 9.76 -3.28 2.47
N THR A 36 8.95 -4.35 2.46
CA THR A 36 7.86 -4.59 1.51
C THR A 36 6.59 -5.07 2.21
N ARG A 37 5.45 -4.64 1.70
CA ARG A 37 4.09 -5.08 2.08
C ARG A 37 3.30 -5.35 0.81
N ASP A 38 2.31 -6.24 0.85
CA ASP A 38 1.47 -6.53 -0.31
C ASP A 38 0.85 -5.25 -0.90
N ALA A 39 0.99 -5.07 -2.21
CA ALA A 39 0.54 -3.84 -2.88
C ALA A 39 -0.99 -3.73 -2.92
N GLN A 40 -1.72 -4.85 -3.04
CA GLN A 40 -3.18 -4.82 -3.15
C GLN A 40 -3.83 -4.33 -1.86
N THR A 41 -3.26 -4.68 -0.72
CA THR A 41 -3.81 -4.36 0.60
C THR A 41 -3.18 -3.13 1.25
N HIS A 42 -2.00 -2.66 0.74
CA HIS A 42 -1.26 -1.58 1.38
C HIS A 42 -0.90 -0.42 0.45
N PHE A 43 -1.13 -0.51 -0.85
CA PHE A 43 -0.94 0.63 -1.77
C PHE A 43 -2.28 1.16 -2.27
N PHE A 44 -3.24 0.26 -2.53
CA PHE A 44 -4.57 0.66 -2.99
C PHE A 44 -5.53 0.77 -1.81
N ASP A 45 -6.34 1.81 -1.84
CA ASP A 45 -7.45 2.00 -0.92
C ASP A 45 -8.62 1.07 -1.30
N ALA A 46 -9.49 0.76 -0.34
CA ALA A 46 -10.71 0.00 -0.61
C ALA A 46 -11.59 0.80 -1.57
N ASN A 47 -11.91 0.19 -2.72
CA ASN A 47 -12.74 0.85 -3.74
C ASN A 47 -14.23 0.67 -3.39
N THR A 48 -14.92 1.77 -3.11
CA THR A 48 -16.38 1.74 -2.85
C THR A 48 -17.21 1.69 -4.13
N GLY A 49 -16.57 1.83 -5.30
CA GLY A 49 -17.26 1.94 -6.59
C GLY A 49 -17.87 3.32 -6.85
N ASP A 50 -17.55 4.33 -6.06
CA ASP A 50 -18.04 5.71 -6.24
C ASP A 50 -16.89 6.72 -6.23
N LEU A 51 -16.30 6.99 -7.41
CA LEU A 51 -15.17 7.92 -7.52
C LEU A 51 -15.54 9.35 -7.11
N LYS A 52 -16.81 9.72 -7.16
CA LYS A 52 -17.25 11.03 -6.67
C LYS A 52 -17.21 11.10 -5.14
N ALA A 53 -17.62 10.03 -4.47
CA ALA A 53 -17.52 9.93 -3.02
C ALA A 53 -16.04 9.85 -2.58
N GLU A 54 -15.23 9.00 -3.24
CA GLU A 54 -13.78 8.90 -2.97
C GLU A 54 -13.06 10.25 -3.12
N LEU A 55 -13.47 11.07 -4.10
CA LEU A 55 -12.93 12.42 -4.29
C LEU A 55 -13.30 13.36 -3.12
N ALA A 56 -14.53 13.26 -2.60
CA ALA A 56 -14.97 14.04 -1.45
C ALA A 56 -14.21 13.64 -0.17
N ASP A 57 -14.03 12.35 0.05
CA ASP A 57 -13.29 11.81 1.19
C ASP A 57 -11.80 12.19 1.12
N ALA A 58 -11.19 12.09 -0.05
CA ALA A 58 -9.81 12.53 -0.28
C ALA A 58 -9.61 14.02 0.02
N ARG A 59 -10.57 14.88 -0.35
CA ARG A 59 -10.55 16.33 0.02
C ARG A 59 -10.58 16.51 1.52
N THR A 60 -11.48 15.81 2.21
CA THR A 60 -11.63 15.90 3.67
C THR A 60 -10.36 15.43 4.38
N ALA A 61 -9.70 14.40 3.84
CA ALA A 61 -8.42 13.88 4.32
C ALA A 61 -7.20 14.74 3.93
N GLY A 62 -7.38 15.85 3.20
CA GLY A 62 -6.30 16.75 2.78
C GLY A 62 -5.37 16.16 1.70
N LYS A 63 -5.83 15.13 0.99
CA LYS A 63 -5.10 14.53 -0.14
C LYS A 63 -4.92 15.54 -1.27
N LYS A 64 -3.96 15.29 -2.16
CA LYS A 64 -3.59 16.18 -3.27
C LYS A 64 -4.18 15.75 -4.61
N ALA A 65 -4.42 14.44 -4.77
CA ALA A 65 -4.99 13.87 -5.98
C ALA A 65 -5.63 12.49 -5.70
N ILE A 66 -6.45 12.02 -6.64
CA ILE A 66 -6.82 10.61 -6.80
C ILE A 66 -5.90 10.00 -7.85
N LEU A 67 -5.31 8.86 -7.54
CA LEU A 67 -4.57 8.03 -8.48
C LEU A 67 -5.42 6.85 -8.92
N LEU A 68 -5.61 6.69 -10.22
CA LEU A 68 -6.16 5.48 -10.82
C LEU A 68 -5.06 4.70 -11.53
N MET A 69 -4.83 3.46 -11.13
CA MET A 69 -4.02 2.50 -11.89
C MET A 69 -4.95 1.66 -12.78
N TYR A 70 -4.84 1.88 -14.07
CA TYR A 70 -5.53 1.05 -15.05
C TYR A 70 -4.73 -0.22 -15.30
N GLU A 71 -5.39 -1.35 -15.12
CA GLU A 71 -4.81 -2.69 -15.26
C GLU A 71 -5.73 -3.62 -16.03
N GLN A 72 -5.29 -4.85 -16.30
CA GLN A 72 -6.12 -5.93 -16.82
C GLN A 72 -5.58 -7.27 -16.32
N GLU A 73 -6.41 -8.28 -16.37
CA GLU A 73 -6.01 -9.66 -16.08
C GLU A 73 -4.86 -10.10 -16.99
N GLY A 74 -3.89 -10.83 -16.44
CA GLY A 74 -2.73 -11.33 -17.19
C GLY A 74 -1.72 -10.26 -17.62
N CYS A 75 -1.78 -9.03 -17.11
CA CYS A 75 -0.85 -7.95 -17.44
C CYS A 75 0.52 -8.13 -16.75
N PRO A 76 1.60 -8.52 -17.46
CA PRO A 76 2.90 -8.71 -16.82
C PRO A 76 3.49 -7.43 -16.23
N GLY A 77 3.27 -6.29 -16.90
CA GLY A 77 3.72 -4.99 -16.40
C GLY A 77 3.00 -4.56 -15.12
N CYS A 78 1.70 -4.87 -14.99
CA CYS A 78 0.94 -4.59 -13.77
C CYS A 78 1.45 -5.44 -12.61
N LEU A 79 1.71 -6.73 -12.87
CA LEU A 79 2.29 -7.64 -11.89
C LEU A 79 3.68 -7.16 -11.45
N PHE A 80 4.54 -6.76 -12.41
CA PHE A 80 5.84 -6.19 -12.10
C PHE A 80 5.72 -4.97 -11.17
N MET A 81 4.84 -4.02 -11.49
CA MET A 81 4.62 -2.84 -10.64
C MET A 81 4.21 -3.24 -9.23
N LYS A 82 3.23 -4.13 -9.09
CA LYS A 82 2.74 -4.59 -7.77
C LYS A 82 3.82 -5.30 -6.96
N GLN A 83 4.68 -6.12 -7.60
CA GLN A 83 5.69 -6.95 -6.92
C GLN A 83 7.01 -6.25 -6.62
N HIS A 84 7.35 -5.17 -7.34
CA HIS A 84 8.69 -4.59 -7.24
C HIS A 84 8.70 -3.08 -6.90
N ILE A 85 7.60 -2.38 -7.15
CA ILE A 85 7.50 -0.94 -6.95
C ILE A 85 6.46 -0.60 -5.89
N LEU A 86 5.20 -1.01 -6.11
CA LEU A 86 4.07 -0.66 -5.25
C LEU A 86 4.05 -1.43 -3.93
N ASN A 87 4.81 -2.52 -3.83
CA ASN A 87 4.98 -3.27 -2.58
C ASN A 87 5.98 -2.64 -1.60
N ARG A 88 6.74 -1.64 -2.01
CA ARG A 88 7.72 -0.99 -1.14
C ARG A 88 7.05 -0.10 -0.11
N VAL A 89 7.46 -0.23 1.13
CA VAL A 89 6.91 0.55 2.26
C VAL A 89 7.09 2.05 2.06
N ASP A 90 8.28 2.49 1.61
CA ASP A 90 8.57 3.91 1.38
C ASP A 90 7.73 4.53 0.24
N VAL A 91 7.41 3.73 -0.78
CA VAL A 91 6.48 4.13 -1.85
C VAL A 91 5.07 4.23 -1.32
N GLN A 92 4.60 3.20 -0.60
CA GLN A 92 3.26 3.16 -0.02
C GLN A 92 3.02 4.34 0.93
N ASP A 93 3.96 4.59 1.84
CA ASP A 93 3.83 5.65 2.83
C ASP A 93 3.80 7.05 2.20
N LEU A 94 4.55 7.27 1.12
CA LEU A 94 4.51 8.52 0.35
C LEU A 94 3.16 8.69 -0.35
N TYR A 95 2.69 7.64 -1.04
CA TYR A 95 1.47 7.70 -1.81
C TYR A 95 0.24 7.82 -0.92
N HIS A 96 0.17 7.09 0.17
CA HIS A 96 -0.92 7.22 1.15
C HIS A 96 -1.03 8.60 1.78
N ARG A 97 0.08 9.29 2.01
CA ARG A 97 0.01 10.67 2.52
C ARG A 97 -0.67 11.62 1.58
N HIS A 98 -0.50 11.43 0.28
CA HIS A 98 -0.85 12.45 -0.71
C HIS A 98 -2.02 12.07 -1.60
N PHE A 99 -2.34 10.79 -1.75
CA PHE A 99 -3.29 10.32 -2.75
C PHE A 99 -4.30 9.33 -2.16
N GLY A 100 -5.53 9.33 -2.70
CA GLY A 100 -6.37 8.14 -2.73
C GLY A 100 -5.99 7.33 -3.96
N SER A 101 -5.72 6.03 -3.81
CA SER A 101 -5.18 5.19 -4.89
C SER A 101 -6.11 4.00 -5.15
N PHE A 102 -6.56 3.84 -6.39
CA PHE A 102 -7.52 2.80 -6.77
C PHE A 102 -7.11 2.10 -8.06
N THR A 103 -7.58 0.87 -8.25
CA THR A 103 -7.42 0.11 -9.51
C THR A 103 -8.68 0.21 -10.36
N VAL A 104 -8.51 0.13 -11.68
CA VAL A 104 -9.58 0.07 -12.68
C VAL A 104 -9.19 -0.99 -13.72
N ASP A 105 -10.02 -2.04 -13.89
CA ASP A 105 -9.83 -2.99 -14.97
C ASP A 105 -10.33 -2.40 -16.29
N ILE A 106 -9.45 -2.28 -17.30
CA ILE A 106 -9.82 -1.72 -18.61
C ILE A 106 -10.86 -2.55 -19.36
N ASN A 107 -11.03 -3.81 -18.98
CA ASN A 107 -12.05 -4.73 -19.52
C ASN A 107 -13.19 -4.99 -18.53
N GLY A 108 -13.10 -4.40 -17.32
CA GLY A 108 -13.99 -4.68 -16.21
C GLY A 108 -15.46 -4.30 -16.48
N SER A 109 -16.35 -5.16 -16.06
CA SER A 109 -17.80 -4.93 -16.09
C SER A 109 -18.37 -4.44 -14.77
N VAL A 110 -17.52 -4.27 -13.75
CA VAL A 110 -17.95 -3.80 -12.43
C VAL A 110 -18.56 -2.41 -12.54
N PRO A 111 -19.80 -2.21 -12.03
CA PRO A 111 -20.42 -0.89 -11.99
C PRO A 111 -19.66 0.05 -11.05
N LEU A 112 -19.52 1.31 -11.48
CA LEU A 112 -18.97 2.37 -10.65
C LEU A 112 -19.62 3.72 -11.00
N LYS A 113 -19.48 4.71 -10.12
CA LYS A 113 -19.78 6.11 -10.42
C LYS A 113 -18.51 6.85 -10.80
N ASP A 114 -18.53 7.57 -11.92
CA ASP A 114 -17.42 8.43 -12.32
C ASP A 114 -17.30 9.67 -11.40
N PHE A 115 -16.26 10.49 -11.59
CA PHE A 115 -16.06 11.72 -10.81
C PHE A 115 -17.22 12.73 -10.92
N GLY A 116 -18.03 12.65 -11.97
CA GLY A 116 -19.25 13.43 -12.16
C GLY A 116 -20.49 12.82 -11.51
N GLY A 117 -20.38 11.60 -10.95
CA GLY A 117 -21.48 10.85 -10.32
C GLY A 117 -22.36 10.09 -11.30
N ARG A 118 -21.91 9.83 -12.54
CA ARG A 118 -22.63 9.03 -13.52
C ARG A 118 -22.34 7.56 -13.32
N ASP A 119 -23.37 6.73 -13.37
CA ASP A 119 -23.22 5.29 -13.33
C ASP A 119 -22.65 4.78 -14.66
N ILE A 120 -21.53 4.08 -14.60
CA ILE A 120 -20.81 3.50 -15.74
C ILE A 120 -20.14 2.19 -15.30
N THR A 121 -19.41 1.53 -16.20
CA THR A 121 -18.54 0.41 -15.86
C THR A 121 -17.07 0.82 -15.89
N GLU A 122 -16.18 0.04 -15.27
CA GLU A 122 -14.74 0.24 -15.34
C GLU A 122 -14.24 0.34 -16.80
N LYS A 123 -14.74 -0.55 -17.68
CA LYS A 123 -14.46 -0.49 -19.11
C LYS A 123 -14.91 0.84 -19.74
N ALA A 124 -16.09 1.32 -19.40
CA ALA A 124 -16.58 2.59 -19.92
C ALA A 124 -15.74 3.78 -19.40
N LEU A 125 -15.28 3.73 -18.14
CA LEU A 125 -14.35 4.70 -17.59
C LEU A 125 -13.02 4.70 -18.37
N SER A 126 -12.46 3.52 -18.65
CA SER A 126 -11.21 3.35 -19.40
C SER A 126 -11.31 3.91 -20.83
N ILE A 127 -12.45 3.67 -21.51
CA ILE A 127 -12.71 4.21 -22.84
C ILE A 127 -12.77 5.75 -22.81
N ARG A 128 -13.48 6.33 -21.84
CA ARG A 128 -13.56 7.80 -21.66
C ARG A 128 -12.22 8.40 -21.33
N SER A 129 -11.43 7.76 -20.48
CA SER A 129 -10.06 8.14 -20.14
C SER A 129 -9.07 7.90 -21.29
N LYS A 130 -9.51 7.33 -22.43
CA LYS A 130 -8.66 6.95 -23.57
C LYS A 130 -7.48 6.04 -23.17
N THR A 131 -7.66 5.24 -22.12
CA THR A 131 -6.65 4.29 -21.65
C THR A 131 -6.79 2.97 -22.38
N ARG A 132 -5.73 2.58 -23.12
CA ARG A 132 -5.70 1.36 -23.97
C ARG A 132 -4.52 0.43 -23.64
N ALA A 133 -3.60 0.89 -22.83
CA ALA A 133 -2.41 0.14 -22.44
C ALA A 133 -2.33 0.03 -20.92
N THR A 134 -1.79 -1.07 -20.43
CA THR A 134 -1.62 -1.36 -19.00
C THR A 134 -0.18 -1.75 -18.67
N PRO A 135 0.34 -1.36 -17.50
CA PRO A 135 -0.30 -0.43 -16.55
C PRO A 135 -0.32 1.01 -17.09
N THR A 136 -1.36 1.77 -16.73
CA THR A 136 -1.38 3.22 -16.90
C THR A 136 -1.78 3.86 -15.58
N PHE A 137 -1.00 4.83 -15.11
CA PHE A 137 -1.25 5.60 -13.90
C PHE A 137 -1.78 6.97 -14.28
N VAL A 138 -2.96 7.32 -13.78
CA VAL A 138 -3.60 8.60 -14.07
C VAL A 138 -3.93 9.30 -12.76
N PHE A 139 -3.38 10.49 -12.58
CA PHE A 139 -3.69 11.35 -11.45
C PHE A 139 -4.79 12.33 -11.82
N HIS A 140 -5.77 12.45 -10.95
CA HIS A 140 -6.87 13.40 -11.05
C HIS A 140 -6.78 14.38 -9.89
N ASP A 141 -6.89 15.66 -10.18
CA ASP A 141 -6.95 16.69 -9.12
C ASP A 141 -8.23 16.59 -8.29
N MET A 142 -8.36 17.45 -7.29
CA MET A 142 -9.54 17.48 -6.41
C MET A 142 -10.83 17.95 -7.11
N THR A 143 -10.82 18.23 -8.41
CA THR A 143 -12.03 18.44 -9.23
C THR A 143 -12.42 17.20 -10.03
N GLY A 144 -11.58 16.15 -10.02
CA GLY A 144 -11.72 14.97 -10.86
C GLY A 144 -11.12 15.15 -12.26
N THR A 145 -10.40 16.25 -12.50
CA THR A 145 -9.72 16.52 -13.77
C THR A 145 -8.39 15.80 -13.83
N GLU A 146 -8.11 15.11 -14.95
CA GLU A 146 -6.81 14.48 -15.20
C GLU A 146 -5.70 15.55 -15.24
N ILE A 147 -4.62 15.33 -14.48
CA ILE A 147 -3.49 16.26 -14.38
C ILE A 147 -2.16 15.66 -14.80
N VAL A 148 -1.95 14.36 -14.57
CA VAL A 148 -0.72 13.65 -14.93
C VAL A 148 -1.07 12.23 -15.35
N ARG A 149 -0.41 11.76 -16.41
CA ARG A 149 -0.55 10.38 -16.92
C ARG A 149 0.82 9.79 -17.21
N ILE A 150 1.03 8.56 -16.73
CA ILE A 150 2.20 7.74 -17.08
C ILE A 150 1.70 6.40 -17.62
N THR A 151 2.10 6.05 -18.83
CA THR A 151 1.74 4.76 -19.45
C THR A 151 2.96 3.85 -19.50
N GLY A 152 2.78 2.61 -19.08
CA GLY A 152 3.83 1.60 -19.01
C GLY A 152 4.44 1.45 -17.61
N VAL A 153 5.47 0.61 -17.56
CA VAL A 153 6.17 0.23 -16.33
C VAL A 153 7.19 1.30 -15.94
N VAL A 154 7.12 1.76 -14.70
CA VAL A 154 8.21 2.52 -14.05
C VAL A 154 9.10 1.51 -13.33
N ARG A 155 10.35 1.34 -13.75
CA ARG A 155 11.24 0.28 -13.25
C ARG A 155 12.01 0.66 -11.99
N ASP A 156 12.03 1.92 -11.64
CA ASP A 156 12.76 2.47 -10.50
C ASP A 156 11.77 3.04 -9.47
N ALA A 157 11.86 2.54 -8.24
CA ALA A 157 11.01 2.98 -7.14
C ALA A 157 11.27 4.44 -6.75
N ASP A 158 12.51 4.92 -6.88
CA ASP A 158 12.84 6.33 -6.61
C ASP A 158 12.26 7.24 -7.69
N GLU A 159 12.21 6.78 -8.95
CA GLU A 159 11.51 7.48 -10.02
C GLU A 159 10.00 7.53 -9.74
N PHE A 160 9.41 6.43 -9.25
CA PHE A 160 7.98 6.40 -8.92
C PHE A 160 7.67 7.30 -7.72
N LYS A 161 8.54 7.36 -6.70
CA LYS A 161 8.42 8.34 -5.60
C LYS A 161 8.53 9.77 -6.11
N LEU A 162 9.51 10.05 -6.97
CA LEU A 162 9.67 11.37 -7.58
C LEU A 162 8.42 11.80 -8.38
N LEU A 163 7.75 10.86 -9.05
CA LEU A 163 6.47 11.12 -9.72
C LEU A 163 5.39 11.52 -8.70
N GLY A 164 5.29 10.82 -7.57
CA GLY A 164 4.37 11.17 -6.50
C GLY A 164 4.65 12.58 -5.93
N GLU A 165 5.90 12.89 -5.63
CA GLU A 165 6.33 14.22 -5.16
C GLU A 165 6.05 15.32 -6.17
N PHE A 166 6.28 15.06 -7.46
CA PHE A 166 5.98 15.97 -8.57
C PHE A 166 4.49 16.34 -8.63
N VAL A 167 3.61 15.37 -8.44
CA VAL A 167 2.16 15.60 -8.40
C VAL A 167 1.76 16.31 -7.10
N ALA A 168 2.23 15.81 -5.95
CA ALA A 168 1.86 16.34 -4.64
C ALA A 168 2.29 17.80 -4.42
N SER A 169 3.45 18.19 -4.96
CA SER A 169 3.96 19.57 -4.90
C SER A 169 3.27 20.52 -5.88
N GLY A 170 2.53 20.02 -6.86
CA GLY A 170 1.95 20.82 -7.93
C GLY A 170 2.94 21.22 -9.02
N ALA A 171 4.14 20.63 -9.05
CA ALA A 171 5.17 20.94 -10.06
C ALA A 171 4.72 20.62 -11.51
N TYR A 172 3.73 19.74 -11.66
CA TYR A 172 3.10 19.45 -12.96
C TYR A 172 2.47 20.67 -13.65
N LYS A 173 2.14 21.71 -12.89
CA LYS A 173 1.62 22.98 -13.43
C LYS A 173 2.68 23.81 -14.14
N LEU A 174 3.96 23.53 -13.87
CA LEU A 174 5.08 24.32 -14.37
C LEU A 174 5.81 23.64 -15.53
N ARG A 175 5.85 22.30 -15.55
CA ARG A 175 6.62 21.53 -16.53
C ARG A 175 6.18 20.08 -16.62
N PRO A 176 6.50 19.35 -17.73
CA PRO A 176 6.29 17.91 -17.83
C PRO A 176 7.19 17.12 -16.86
N PHE A 177 6.75 15.91 -16.47
CA PHE A 177 7.50 15.04 -15.55
C PHE A 177 8.92 14.70 -16.07
N ALA A 178 9.07 14.45 -17.36
CA ALA A 178 10.39 14.15 -17.95
C ALA A 178 11.40 15.28 -17.72
N GLU A 179 11.00 16.53 -17.87
CA GLU A 179 11.84 17.70 -17.61
C GLU A 179 12.13 17.83 -16.11
N HIS A 180 11.12 17.67 -15.27
CA HIS A 180 11.29 17.68 -13.81
C HIS A 180 12.31 16.65 -13.36
N LYS A 181 12.23 15.42 -13.87
CA LYS A 181 13.16 14.33 -13.58
C LYS A 181 14.60 14.72 -13.96
N GLN A 182 14.82 15.31 -15.14
CA GLN A 182 16.14 15.75 -15.57
C GLN A 182 16.76 16.82 -14.66
N LEU A 183 15.94 17.76 -14.19
CA LEU A 183 16.39 18.79 -13.25
C LEU A 183 16.81 18.18 -11.89
N GLN A 184 16.04 17.22 -11.40
CA GLN A 184 16.37 16.55 -10.13
C GLN A 184 17.66 15.73 -10.23
N LEU A 185 17.91 15.08 -11.36
CA LEU A 185 19.17 14.35 -11.61
C LEU A 185 20.39 15.28 -11.62
N LYS A 186 20.27 16.45 -12.26
CA LYS A 186 21.35 17.45 -12.30
C LYS A 186 21.66 17.98 -10.90
N ASN A 187 20.63 18.25 -10.09
CA ASN A 187 20.81 18.78 -8.72
C ASN A 187 21.44 17.77 -7.76
N LYS A 188 21.27 16.45 -7.99
CA LYS A 188 21.91 15.40 -7.19
C LYS A 188 23.38 15.15 -7.55
N GLY A 189 23.82 15.60 -8.71
CA GLY A 189 25.21 15.42 -9.22
C GLY A 189 26.13 16.63 -8.99
N SER A 190 25.60 17.72 -8.42
CA SER A 190 26.33 18.92 -8.03
C SER A 190 26.57 18.95 -6.53
#